data_7dce11b8a81f23b4ea1cfd75c0a26613
#
_entry.id   7dce11b8a81f23b4ea1cfd75c0a26613
#
_cell.length_a   1.000
_cell.length_b   1.000
_cell.length_c   1.000
_cell.angle_alpha   90.00
_cell.angle_beta   90.00
_cell.angle_gamma   90.00
#
_symmetry.space_group_name_H-M   'P 1'
#
loop_
_entity.id
_entity.type
_entity.pdbx_description
1 polymer ?
#
loop_
_entity_poly.entity_id
_entity_poly.type
_entity_poly.pdbx_seq_one_letter_code
_entity_poly.pdbx_strand_id
1 'polypeptide(L)'
;MQDNQEHLDALYPFLSGREKDEASQNDVLLESVHRKAAHSMDVKQAFFETNAQPLIAMARAIAAVYQSGHRMFSMGNGGSSCDASHFAVEFQHPVTAGRPSLPAMNLAMDTAMITAVANDIGVRHLFTRQVEAHGSSGDGLIGF
;
A
#
# COMPACT_ATOMS: atom_id res chain seq x y z
N MET A 1 23.44 16.28 -15.89
CA MET A 1 23.83 14.89 -16.21
C MET A 1 24.83 14.32 -15.20
N GLN A 2 25.84 15.10 -14.74
CA GLN A 2 26.80 14.65 -13.72
C GLN A 2 26.15 14.31 -12.37
N ASP A 3 25.21 15.13 -11.93
CA ASP A 3 24.50 14.98 -10.64
C ASP A 3 23.70 13.64 -10.56
N ASN A 4 23.17 13.19 -11.69
CA ASN A 4 22.43 11.91 -11.77
C ASN A 4 23.35 10.69 -11.72
N GLN A 5 24.58 10.82 -12.22
CA GLN A 5 25.58 9.74 -12.22
C GLN A 5 26.16 9.55 -10.81
N GLU A 6 26.47 10.65 -10.10
CA GLU A 6 26.93 10.60 -8.71
C GLU A 6 25.88 9.99 -7.79
N HIS A 7 24.60 10.29 -8.02
CA HIS A 7 23.49 9.72 -7.27
C HIS A 7 23.30 8.22 -7.55
N LEU A 8 23.46 7.79 -8.80
CA LEU A 8 23.42 6.39 -9.19
C LEU A 8 24.58 5.60 -8.62
N ASP A 9 25.80 6.17 -8.65
CA ASP A 9 27.00 5.56 -8.09
C ASP A 9 26.92 5.41 -6.56
N ALA A 10 26.22 6.32 -5.90
CA ALA A 10 25.95 6.24 -4.46
C ALA A 10 24.93 5.15 -4.11
N LEU A 11 23.88 4.99 -4.93
CA LEU A 11 22.83 3.99 -4.73
C LEU A 11 23.25 2.58 -5.21
N TYR A 12 24.07 2.52 -6.25
CA TYR A 12 24.46 1.27 -6.90
C TYR A 12 25.97 1.23 -7.16
N PRO A 13 26.81 1.20 -6.11
CA PRO A 13 28.28 1.25 -6.26
C PRO A 13 28.86 0.13 -7.10
N PHE A 14 28.17 -1.01 -7.22
CA PHE A 14 28.57 -2.13 -8.06
C PHE A 14 28.47 -1.83 -9.58
N LEU A 15 27.71 -0.82 -9.99
CA LEU A 15 27.59 -0.42 -11.41
C LEU A 15 28.79 0.42 -11.87
N SER A 16 29.53 1.03 -10.95
CA SER A 16 30.66 1.91 -11.27
C SER A 16 32.00 1.17 -11.41
N GLY A 17 32.03 -0.16 -11.23
CA GLY A 17 33.23 -0.99 -11.41
C GLY A 17 34.39 -0.67 -10.43
N ARG A 18 34.13 0.09 -9.38
CA ARG A 18 35.11 0.36 -8.34
C ARG A 18 35.14 -0.83 -7.39
N GLU A 19 36.21 -1.61 -7.46
CA GLU A 19 36.52 -2.61 -6.44
C GLU A 19 36.75 -1.87 -5.11
N LYS A 20 35.73 -1.86 -4.25
CA LYS A 20 35.89 -1.54 -2.84
C LYS A 20 36.17 -2.85 -2.11
N ASP A 21 37.04 -2.78 -1.10
CA ASP A 21 37.25 -3.90 -0.18
C ASP A 21 35.90 -4.39 0.37
N GLU A 22 35.64 -5.71 0.21
CA GLU A 22 34.36 -6.34 0.61
C GLU A 22 34.01 -6.08 2.07
N ALA A 23 34.99 -6.04 2.96
CA ALA A 23 34.79 -5.75 4.38
C ALA A 23 34.24 -4.33 4.57
N SER A 24 34.85 -3.33 3.92
CA SER A 24 34.40 -1.94 3.95
C SER A 24 33.01 -1.76 3.34
N GLN A 25 32.65 -2.54 2.31
CA GLN A 25 31.30 -2.51 1.73
C GLN A 25 30.27 -3.09 2.71
N ASN A 26 30.60 -4.19 3.37
CA ASN A 26 29.69 -4.84 4.33
C ASN A 26 29.42 -3.94 5.53
N ASP A 27 30.42 -3.22 6.04
CA ASP A 27 30.24 -2.27 7.15
C ASP A 27 29.30 -1.12 6.76
N VAL A 28 29.46 -0.55 5.56
CA VAL A 28 28.57 0.50 5.04
C VAL A 28 27.15 0.01 4.85
N LEU A 29 26.98 -1.22 4.34
CA LEU A 29 25.65 -1.83 4.17
C LEU A 29 24.99 -2.11 5.52
N LEU A 30 25.75 -2.63 6.49
CA LEU A 30 25.24 -2.90 7.84
C LEU A 30 24.79 -1.60 8.53
N GLU A 31 25.60 -0.55 8.46
CA GLU A 31 25.22 0.78 8.96
C GLU A 31 23.96 1.30 8.29
N SER A 32 23.85 1.14 6.97
CA SER A 32 22.65 1.52 6.20
C SER A 32 21.40 0.77 6.65
N VAL A 33 21.51 -0.54 6.92
CA VAL A 33 20.42 -1.37 7.44
C VAL A 33 19.97 -0.87 8.81
N HIS A 34 20.91 -0.67 9.74
CA HIS A 34 20.59 -0.19 11.08
C HIS A 34 19.92 1.19 11.06
N ARG A 35 20.48 2.14 10.28
CA ARG A 35 19.93 3.49 10.13
C ARG A 35 18.50 3.46 9.57
N LYS A 36 18.25 2.65 8.52
CA LYS A 36 16.91 2.53 7.92
C LYS A 36 15.91 1.88 8.88
N ALA A 37 16.35 0.89 9.65
CA ALA A 37 15.51 0.25 10.67
C ALA A 37 15.14 1.24 11.77
N ALA A 38 16.12 1.97 12.33
CA ALA A 38 15.88 3.00 13.34
C ALA A 38 14.92 4.07 12.81
N HIS A 39 15.19 4.62 11.64
CA HIS A 39 14.30 5.63 11.03
C HIS A 39 12.86 5.11 10.81
N SER A 40 12.70 3.85 10.40
CA SER A 40 11.37 3.24 10.26
C SER A 40 10.63 3.13 11.60
N MET A 41 11.33 2.83 12.68
CA MET A 41 10.75 2.79 14.03
C MET A 41 10.32 4.19 14.49
N ASP A 42 11.18 5.19 14.32
CA ASP A 42 10.91 6.58 14.71
C ASP A 42 9.68 7.13 13.96
N VAL A 43 9.60 6.90 12.65
CA VAL A 43 8.45 7.33 11.83
C VAL A 43 7.17 6.66 12.29
N LYS A 44 7.20 5.35 12.57
CA LYS A 44 6.02 4.62 13.07
C LYS A 44 5.57 5.14 14.43
N GLN A 45 6.51 5.35 15.35
CA GLN A 45 6.19 5.88 16.67
C GLN A 45 5.52 7.26 16.56
N ALA A 46 6.16 8.20 15.85
CA ALA A 46 5.62 9.55 15.65
C ALA A 46 4.23 9.52 14.97
N PHE A 47 4.03 8.61 14.00
CA PHE A 47 2.75 8.43 13.34
C PHE A 47 1.66 8.03 14.33
N PHE A 48 1.88 7.00 15.15
CA PHE A 48 0.87 6.53 16.08
C PHE A 48 0.61 7.51 17.22
N GLU A 49 1.61 8.22 17.70
CA GLU A 49 1.44 9.29 18.68
C GLU A 49 0.52 10.41 18.17
N THR A 50 0.66 10.76 16.89
CA THR A 50 -0.11 11.85 16.28
C THR A 50 -1.50 11.41 15.76
N ASN A 51 -1.61 10.17 15.26
CA ASN A 51 -2.77 9.73 14.49
C ASN A 51 -3.65 8.68 15.19
N ALA A 52 -3.45 8.43 16.48
CA ALA A 52 -4.26 7.43 17.22
C ALA A 52 -5.77 7.70 17.12
N GLN A 53 -6.21 8.94 17.30
CA GLN A 53 -7.65 9.29 17.22
C GLN A 53 -8.24 9.17 15.82
N PRO A 54 -7.59 9.69 14.75
CA PRO A 54 -7.99 9.41 13.36
C PRO A 54 -8.11 7.92 13.03
N LEU A 55 -7.17 7.09 13.51
CA LEU A 55 -7.21 5.63 13.30
C LEU A 55 -8.43 4.98 13.97
N ILE A 56 -8.74 5.38 15.20
CA ILE A 56 -9.94 4.91 15.89
C ILE A 56 -11.21 5.35 15.14
N ALA A 57 -11.24 6.57 14.66
CA ALA A 57 -12.39 7.09 13.87
C ALA A 57 -12.56 6.28 12.56
N MET A 58 -11.47 5.99 11.85
CA MET A 58 -11.48 5.14 10.65
C MET A 58 -11.98 3.72 10.96
N ALA A 59 -11.48 3.10 12.03
CA ALA A 59 -11.92 1.76 12.43
C ALA A 59 -13.42 1.71 12.75
N ARG A 60 -13.96 2.74 13.42
CA ARG A 60 -15.39 2.87 13.71
C ARG A 60 -16.21 3.09 12.43
N ALA A 61 -15.71 3.87 11.48
CA ALA A 61 -16.38 4.08 10.19
C ALA A 61 -16.49 2.77 9.40
N ILE A 62 -15.41 2.00 9.32
CA ILE A 62 -15.41 0.67 8.69
C ILE A 62 -16.40 -0.27 9.39
N ALA A 63 -16.38 -0.30 10.71
CA ALA A 63 -17.34 -1.11 11.48
C ALA A 63 -18.80 -0.72 11.19
N ALA A 64 -19.10 0.57 11.09
CA ALA A 64 -20.43 1.06 10.77
C ALA A 64 -20.90 0.63 9.37
N VAL A 65 -20.02 0.60 8.38
CA VAL A 65 -20.33 0.07 7.03
C VAL A 65 -20.83 -1.36 7.14
N TYR A 66 -20.12 -2.23 7.83
CA TYR A 66 -20.52 -3.63 7.98
C TYR A 66 -21.75 -3.83 8.87
N GLN A 67 -21.88 -3.07 9.94
CA GLN A 67 -23.08 -3.11 10.82
C GLN A 67 -24.36 -2.71 10.06
N SER A 68 -24.23 -1.87 9.04
CA SER A 68 -25.33 -1.45 8.18
C SER A 68 -25.58 -2.41 6.99
N GLY A 69 -24.86 -3.54 6.92
CA GLY A 69 -25.05 -4.56 5.87
C GLY A 69 -24.37 -4.22 4.54
N HIS A 70 -23.48 -3.22 4.54
CA HIS A 70 -22.73 -2.78 3.37
C HIS A 70 -21.38 -3.47 3.24
N ARG A 71 -20.62 -3.10 2.21
CA ARG A 71 -19.30 -3.69 1.88
C ARG A 71 -18.22 -2.64 1.81
N MET A 72 -16.98 -3.11 1.84
CA MET A 72 -15.82 -2.25 1.60
C MET A 72 -15.23 -2.51 0.21
N PHE A 73 -14.79 -1.43 -0.43
CA PHE A 73 -13.91 -1.48 -1.59
C PHE A 73 -12.52 -0.97 -1.19
N SER A 74 -11.49 -1.58 -1.76
CA SER A 74 -10.12 -1.11 -1.61
C SER A 74 -9.49 -0.84 -2.97
N MET A 75 -8.61 0.13 -3.06
CA MET A 75 -7.91 0.48 -4.30
C MET A 75 -6.51 1.00 -4.02
N GLY A 76 -5.63 0.84 -4.99
CA GLY A 76 -4.26 1.32 -4.97
C GLY A 76 -3.54 0.96 -6.25
N ASN A 77 -2.45 1.65 -6.56
CA ASN A 77 -1.63 1.42 -7.74
C ASN A 77 -0.25 0.88 -7.35
N GLY A 78 0.36 0.05 -8.19
CA GLY A 78 1.68 -0.50 -7.93
C GLY A 78 1.76 -1.23 -6.58
N GLY A 79 2.68 -0.86 -5.70
CA GLY A 79 2.81 -1.43 -4.36
C GLY A 79 1.55 -1.29 -3.51
N SER A 80 0.86 -0.16 -3.60
CA SER A 80 -0.41 0.08 -2.89
C SER A 80 -1.55 -0.84 -3.33
N SER A 81 -1.47 -1.46 -4.54
CA SER A 81 -2.42 -2.50 -4.93
C SER A 81 -2.28 -3.77 -4.09
N CYS A 82 -1.06 -4.05 -3.60
CA CYS A 82 -0.80 -5.16 -2.68
C CYS A 82 -1.45 -4.89 -1.31
N ASP A 83 -1.34 -3.65 -0.81
CA ASP A 83 -1.98 -3.25 0.44
C ASP A 83 -3.51 -3.30 0.32
N ALA A 84 -4.06 -2.84 -0.82
CA ALA A 84 -5.48 -2.95 -1.13
C ALA A 84 -5.96 -4.42 -1.18
N SER A 85 -5.14 -5.33 -1.74
CA SER A 85 -5.43 -6.77 -1.75
C SER A 85 -5.41 -7.35 -0.35
N HIS A 86 -4.41 -7.00 0.45
CA HIS A 86 -4.27 -7.47 1.82
C HIS A 86 -5.45 -6.99 2.67
N PHE A 87 -5.83 -5.71 2.55
CA PHE A 87 -7.03 -5.18 3.21
C PHE A 87 -8.27 -6.03 2.90
N ALA A 88 -8.53 -6.32 1.62
CA ALA A 88 -9.70 -7.08 1.22
C ALA A 88 -9.67 -8.52 1.77
N VAL A 89 -8.51 -9.19 1.73
CA VAL A 89 -8.39 -10.57 2.22
C VAL A 89 -8.58 -10.66 3.73
N GLU A 90 -8.10 -9.69 4.51
CA GLU A 90 -8.28 -9.66 5.96
C GLU A 90 -9.76 -9.60 6.39
N PHE A 91 -10.62 -9.00 5.59
CA PHE A 91 -12.07 -9.01 5.83
C PHE A 91 -12.74 -10.28 5.32
N GLN A 92 -12.36 -10.78 4.15
CA GLN A 92 -12.94 -12.00 3.56
C GLN A 92 -12.52 -13.27 4.27
N HIS A 93 -11.27 -13.36 4.71
CA HIS A 93 -10.68 -14.51 5.37
C HIS A 93 -9.99 -14.12 6.67
N PRO A 94 -10.75 -13.91 7.75
CA PRO A 94 -10.19 -13.45 9.01
C PRO A 94 -9.28 -14.51 9.65
N VAL A 95 -8.14 -14.07 10.16
CA VAL A 95 -7.22 -14.92 10.95
C VAL A 95 -7.83 -15.27 12.31
N THR A 96 -8.66 -14.38 12.84
CA THR A 96 -9.32 -14.60 14.16
C THR A 96 -10.43 -15.63 14.05
N ALA A 97 -10.30 -16.72 14.78
CA ALA A 97 -11.31 -17.76 14.81
C ALA A 97 -12.68 -17.23 15.29
N GLY A 98 -13.74 -17.62 14.57
CA GLY A 98 -15.12 -17.26 14.90
C GLY A 98 -15.60 -15.92 14.34
N ARG A 99 -14.75 -15.11 13.73
CA ARG A 99 -15.20 -13.93 12.98
C ARG A 99 -15.78 -14.35 11.62
N PRO A 100 -17.00 -13.92 11.24
CA PRO A 100 -17.54 -14.22 9.92
C PRO A 100 -16.75 -13.53 8.79
N SER A 101 -16.81 -14.09 7.59
CA SER A 101 -16.37 -13.40 6.38
C SER A 101 -17.19 -12.14 6.17
N LEU A 102 -16.51 -11.03 5.86
CA LEU A 102 -17.14 -9.76 5.57
C LEU A 102 -16.87 -9.38 4.11
N PRO A 103 -17.86 -8.80 3.40
CA PRO A 103 -17.70 -8.49 1.98
C PRO A 103 -16.73 -7.34 1.77
N ALA A 104 -15.61 -7.63 1.09
CA ALA A 104 -14.63 -6.66 0.68
C ALA A 104 -14.16 -6.98 -0.74
N MET A 105 -13.89 -5.96 -1.56
CA MET A 105 -13.44 -6.14 -2.95
C MET A 105 -12.27 -5.21 -3.24
N ASN A 106 -11.16 -5.77 -3.73
CA ASN A 106 -10.06 -4.97 -4.27
C ASN A 106 -10.32 -4.65 -5.74
N LEU A 107 -10.42 -3.37 -6.06
CA LEU A 107 -10.68 -2.87 -7.41
C LEU A 107 -9.43 -2.93 -8.32
N ALA A 108 -8.26 -3.29 -7.81
CA ALA A 108 -7.03 -3.44 -8.59
C ALA A 108 -6.78 -4.87 -9.10
N MET A 109 -7.69 -5.82 -8.85
CA MET A 109 -7.45 -7.23 -9.18
C MET A 109 -7.82 -7.62 -10.61
N ASP A 110 -8.78 -6.95 -11.23
CA ASP A 110 -9.20 -7.27 -12.59
C ASP A 110 -8.29 -6.59 -13.61
N THR A 111 -7.29 -7.33 -14.08
CA THR A 111 -6.32 -6.84 -15.07
C THR A 111 -6.99 -6.43 -16.39
N ALA A 112 -8.00 -7.16 -16.83
CA ALA A 112 -8.72 -6.84 -18.07
C ALA A 112 -9.44 -5.50 -17.93
N MET A 113 -10.16 -5.30 -16.83
CA MET A 113 -10.87 -4.05 -16.54
C MET A 113 -9.90 -2.87 -16.43
N ILE A 114 -8.80 -3.03 -15.67
CA ILE A 114 -7.80 -1.97 -15.50
C ILE A 114 -7.16 -1.57 -16.82
N THR A 115 -6.74 -2.55 -17.63
CA THR A 115 -6.09 -2.28 -18.92
C THR A 115 -7.05 -1.69 -19.95
N ALA A 116 -8.29 -2.14 -20.00
CA ALA A 116 -9.32 -1.58 -20.86
C ALA A 116 -9.60 -0.11 -20.50
N VAL A 117 -9.86 0.18 -19.23
CA VAL A 117 -10.09 1.56 -18.77
C VAL A 117 -8.90 2.45 -19.04
N ALA A 118 -7.67 1.98 -18.75
CA ALA A 118 -6.45 2.73 -18.99
C ALA A 118 -6.28 3.10 -20.47
N ASN A 119 -6.59 2.15 -21.38
CA ASN A 119 -6.47 2.32 -22.82
C ASN A 119 -7.56 3.24 -23.39
N ASP A 120 -8.81 3.06 -22.96
CA ASP A 120 -9.97 3.68 -23.60
C ASP A 120 -10.27 5.09 -23.07
N ILE A 121 -10.13 5.31 -21.76
CA ILE A 121 -10.50 6.59 -21.11
C ILE A 121 -9.42 7.17 -20.19
N GLY A 122 -8.33 6.44 -19.98
CA GLY A 122 -7.15 6.90 -19.25
C GLY A 122 -7.05 6.45 -17.79
N VAL A 123 -5.81 6.40 -17.31
CA VAL A 123 -5.42 5.84 -16.00
C VAL A 123 -6.12 6.49 -14.81
N ARG A 124 -6.50 7.76 -14.90
CA ARG A 124 -7.22 8.48 -13.84
C ARG A 124 -8.62 7.90 -13.54
N HIS A 125 -9.14 7.05 -14.41
CA HIS A 125 -10.47 6.47 -14.29
C HIS A 125 -10.48 4.98 -13.91
N LEU A 126 -9.30 4.40 -13.60
CA LEU A 126 -9.12 2.96 -13.35
C LEU A 126 -10.14 2.36 -12.38
N PHE A 127 -10.47 3.09 -11.32
CA PHE A 127 -11.36 2.61 -10.28
C PHE A 127 -12.79 3.14 -10.41
N THR A 128 -12.97 4.29 -11.06
CA THR A 128 -14.28 4.96 -11.16
C THR A 128 -15.35 4.06 -11.76
N ARG A 129 -15.05 3.39 -12.88
CA ARG A 129 -16.01 2.50 -13.55
C ARG A 129 -16.44 1.33 -12.70
N GLN A 130 -15.54 0.78 -11.89
CA GLN A 130 -15.84 -0.34 -10.99
C GLN A 130 -16.68 0.12 -9.79
N VAL A 131 -16.39 1.32 -9.25
CA VAL A 131 -17.21 1.93 -8.20
C VAL A 131 -18.62 2.23 -8.72
N GLU A 132 -18.75 2.77 -9.93
CA GLU A 132 -20.06 3.01 -10.58
C GLU A 132 -20.85 1.71 -10.81
N ALA A 133 -20.17 0.62 -11.17
CA ALA A 133 -20.81 -0.66 -11.48
C ALA A 133 -21.19 -1.47 -10.23
N HIS A 134 -20.40 -1.42 -9.17
CA HIS A 134 -20.51 -2.31 -8.02
C HIS A 134 -20.90 -1.60 -6.72
N GLY A 135 -20.67 -0.29 -6.65
CA GLY A 135 -20.91 0.50 -5.45
C GLY A 135 -22.37 0.84 -5.22
N SER A 136 -22.76 0.87 -3.99
CA SER A 136 -24.08 1.28 -3.52
C SER A 136 -23.96 2.33 -2.43
N SER A 137 -24.99 3.13 -2.23
CA SER A 137 -25.02 4.09 -1.13
C SER A 137 -24.84 3.37 0.22
N GLY A 138 -23.89 3.81 1.03
CA GLY A 138 -23.53 3.19 2.30
C GLY A 138 -22.31 2.29 2.25
N ASP A 139 -21.85 1.90 1.07
CA ASP A 139 -20.58 1.17 0.92
C ASP A 139 -19.39 2.06 1.27
N GLY A 140 -18.33 1.45 1.77
CA GLY A 140 -17.09 2.14 2.09
C GLY A 140 -16.03 1.97 0.99
N LEU A 141 -15.19 2.98 0.82
CA LEU A 141 -14.05 2.96 -0.11
C LEU A 141 -12.79 3.41 0.63
N ILE A 142 -11.71 2.64 0.49
CA ILE A 142 -10.38 3.00 1.01
C ILE A 142 -9.34 3.00 -0.12
N GLY A 143 -8.50 4.03 -0.15
CA GLY A 143 -7.33 4.16 -1.05
C GLY A 143 -6.02 4.06 -0.28
N PHE A 144 -5.03 3.39 -0.88
CA PHE A 144 -3.66 3.24 -0.39
C PHE A 144 -2.66 3.99 -1.25
#